data_6f5c89b0b57ceaee1bcf0883fa384f9b
#
_entry.id   6f5c89b0b57ceaee1bcf0883fa384f9b
#
_cell.length_a   1.000
_cell.length_b   1.000
_cell.length_c   1.000
_cell.angle_alpha   90.00
_cell.angle_beta   90.00
_cell.angle_gamma   90.00
#
_symmetry.space_group_name_H-M   'P 1'
#
loop_
_entity.id
_entity.type
_entity.pdbx_description
1 polymer ?
#
loop_
_entity_poly.entity_id
_entity_poly.type
_entity_poly.pdbx_seq_one_letter_code
_entity_poly.pdbx_strand_id
1 'polypeptide(L)'
;MIQLRNLMLQYGERFILRDATASIGNKDRIGLVGSNGAGKTTLLKILADQEEPDSGFVDKANYVTIGYLPQDGIIAAGKSLYQEAESAFENTLTLTSKIDEASTLLHSLNTDSKNYYEILELIGTWERELENHDVEKLPYRIESVLHGLGFEQSDMKKQTSEFSGGWQMRIAIAKLLLASPSLLLLDEPTNHLDIISQHWLENYLKRYEGAVLVVSHDRAFLDELCKQTFEITQGNLNVYQGGYSCFEKQSKIRKDHLIRSFKSQQKEIERTEKFIDRFRYKASKASQVQSRIKALDKIERIEIETEENSIAFSFPPAPRSGQTIIELENLCKSYGDLKVIENATIRIERGDRLAMVGANGAGKSTLAKVVA
;
A
#
# COMPACT_ATOMS: atom_id res chain seq x y z
N MET A 1 -16.27 2.81 9.76
CA MET A 1 -15.12 2.84 10.67
C MET A 1 -14.33 4.14 10.54
N ILE A 2 -13.89 4.49 9.34
CA ILE A 2 -13.20 5.76 9.05
C ILE A 2 -13.94 6.47 7.92
N GLN A 3 -14.09 7.80 8.04
CA GLN A 3 -14.68 8.66 7.00
C GLN A 3 -13.72 9.81 6.68
N LEU A 4 -13.37 9.92 5.41
CA LEU A 4 -12.66 11.05 4.84
C LEU A 4 -13.71 12.09 4.41
N ARG A 5 -13.59 13.34 4.88
CA ARG A 5 -14.53 14.41 4.55
C ARG A 5 -13.81 15.61 3.99
N ASN A 6 -14.00 15.82 2.70
CA ASN A 6 -13.53 17.00 1.96
C ASN A 6 -12.05 17.29 2.21
N LEU A 7 -11.20 16.24 2.22
CA LEU A 7 -9.78 16.40 2.44
C LEU A 7 -9.16 17.22 1.31
N MET A 8 -8.41 18.24 1.68
CA MET A 8 -7.65 19.07 0.78
C MET A 8 -6.19 19.12 1.25
N LEU A 9 -5.26 18.92 0.33
CA LEU A 9 -3.83 19.09 0.56
C LEU A 9 -3.16 19.61 -0.68
N GLN A 10 -2.30 20.62 -0.51
CA GLN A 10 -1.60 21.29 -1.59
C GLN A 10 -0.11 21.43 -1.27
N TYR A 11 0.75 21.10 -2.23
CA TYR A 11 2.18 21.38 -2.17
C TYR A 11 2.55 22.45 -3.21
N GLY A 12 2.85 23.66 -2.74
CA GLY A 12 3.08 24.82 -3.61
C GLY A 12 1.85 25.14 -4.46
N GLU A 13 1.97 25.09 -5.78
CA GLU A 13 0.83 25.32 -6.69
C GLU A 13 0.05 24.04 -7.06
N ARG A 14 0.53 22.87 -6.62
CA ARG A 14 -0.05 21.58 -6.99
C ARG A 14 -0.96 21.04 -5.91
N PHE A 15 -2.22 20.84 -6.25
CA PHE A 15 -3.14 20.07 -5.40
C PHE A 15 -2.82 18.59 -5.45
N ILE A 16 -2.63 18.01 -4.28
CA ILE A 16 -2.45 16.57 -4.10
C ILE A 16 -3.81 15.89 -3.83
N LEU A 17 -4.65 16.55 -3.02
CA LEU A 17 -6.03 16.13 -2.77
C LEU A 17 -6.94 17.36 -2.88
N ARG A 18 -8.10 17.18 -3.54
CA ARG A 18 -9.18 18.19 -3.66
C ARG A 18 -10.49 17.55 -3.26
N ASP A 19 -11.10 18.03 -2.19
CA ASP A 19 -12.41 17.56 -1.69
C ASP A 19 -12.52 16.02 -1.63
N ALA A 20 -11.41 15.34 -1.29
CA ALA A 20 -11.37 13.90 -1.27
C ALA A 20 -12.29 13.37 -0.16
N THR A 21 -13.32 12.63 -0.57
CA THR A 21 -14.34 12.08 0.32
C THR A 21 -14.48 10.58 0.04
N ALA A 22 -14.34 9.76 1.08
CA ALA A 22 -14.48 8.31 1.00
C ALA A 22 -14.82 7.73 2.39
N SER A 23 -15.26 6.48 2.41
CA SER A 23 -15.49 5.74 3.65
C SER A 23 -14.79 4.40 3.62
N ILE A 24 -14.25 3.97 4.76
CA ILE A 24 -13.60 2.68 4.97
C ILE A 24 -14.37 1.93 6.04
N GLY A 25 -14.94 0.80 5.68
CA GLY A 25 -15.66 -0.12 6.58
C GLY A 25 -14.70 -1.02 7.38
N ASN A 26 -15.25 -1.82 8.30
CA ASN A 26 -14.46 -2.65 9.22
C ASN A 26 -13.72 -3.81 8.55
N LYS A 27 -14.21 -4.32 7.42
CA LYS A 27 -13.66 -5.49 6.71
C LYS A 27 -13.36 -5.19 5.24
N ASP A 28 -13.21 -3.93 4.90
CA ASP A 28 -12.97 -3.53 3.52
C ASP A 28 -11.59 -3.98 3.06
N ARG A 29 -11.52 -4.31 1.77
CA ARG A 29 -10.29 -4.64 1.04
C ARG A 29 -10.18 -3.65 -0.10
N ILE A 30 -9.34 -2.65 0.06
CA ILE A 30 -9.28 -1.48 -0.83
C ILE A 30 -7.91 -1.42 -1.48
N GLY A 31 -7.90 -1.36 -2.83
CA GLY A 31 -6.70 -1.06 -3.60
C GLY A 31 -6.63 0.45 -3.87
N LEU A 32 -5.52 1.09 -3.53
CA LEU A 32 -5.28 2.50 -3.83
C LEU A 32 -4.39 2.62 -5.07
N VAL A 33 -4.93 3.21 -6.14
CA VAL A 33 -4.27 3.32 -7.44
C VAL A 33 -4.16 4.77 -7.89
N GLY A 34 -3.25 5.04 -8.82
CA GLY A 34 -2.99 6.35 -9.39
C GLY A 34 -1.58 6.44 -9.97
N SER A 35 -1.30 7.47 -10.76
CA SER A 35 0.04 7.71 -11.32
C SER A 35 1.09 7.95 -10.23
N ASN A 36 2.37 7.84 -10.59
CA ASN A 36 3.44 8.18 -9.64
C ASN A 36 3.36 9.66 -9.26
N GLY A 37 3.45 9.94 -7.96
CA GLY A 37 3.28 11.29 -7.43
C GLY A 37 1.83 11.80 -7.40
N ALA A 38 0.82 10.94 -7.61
CA ALA A 38 -0.60 11.30 -7.49
C ALA A 38 -1.07 11.59 -6.06
N GLY A 39 -0.27 11.23 -5.03
CA GLY A 39 -0.62 11.44 -3.62
C GLY A 39 -1.03 10.17 -2.89
N LYS A 40 -0.74 8.97 -3.42
CA LYS A 40 -1.07 7.69 -2.76
C LYS A 40 -0.45 7.58 -1.37
N THR A 41 0.87 7.70 -1.28
CA THR A 41 1.62 7.66 0.00
C THR A 41 1.20 8.78 0.94
N THR A 42 0.90 9.97 0.41
CA THR A 42 0.40 11.11 1.18
C THR A 42 -0.95 10.80 1.84
N LEU A 43 -1.89 10.21 1.09
CA LEU A 43 -3.18 9.78 1.66
C LEU A 43 -2.99 8.73 2.75
N LEU A 44 -2.07 7.76 2.57
CA LEU A 44 -1.74 6.78 3.61
C LEU A 44 -1.18 7.46 4.87
N LYS A 45 -0.30 8.45 4.72
CA LYS A 45 0.27 9.22 5.85
C LYS A 45 -0.79 10.03 6.58
N ILE A 46 -1.74 10.66 5.87
CA ILE A 46 -2.87 11.37 6.49
C ILE A 46 -3.72 10.39 7.31
N LEU A 47 -4.04 9.23 6.76
CA LEU A 47 -4.79 8.21 7.48
C LEU A 47 -4.04 7.69 8.71
N ALA A 48 -2.71 7.62 8.65
CA ALA A 48 -1.82 7.17 9.73
C ALA A 48 -1.50 8.28 10.76
N ASP A 49 -2.10 9.47 10.67
CA ASP A 49 -1.83 10.66 11.50
C ASP A 49 -0.35 11.13 11.45
N GLN A 50 0.35 10.85 10.34
CA GLN A 50 1.72 11.30 10.11
C GLN A 50 1.80 12.59 9.30
N GLU A 51 0.69 13.02 8.72
CA GLU A 51 0.56 14.23 7.92
C GLU A 51 -0.83 14.83 8.10
N GLU A 52 -0.90 16.16 8.28
CA GLU A 52 -2.18 16.86 8.46
C GLU A 52 -2.65 17.44 7.11
N PRO A 53 -3.93 17.31 6.75
CA PRO A 53 -4.49 17.97 5.58
C PRO A 53 -4.63 19.48 5.82
N ASP A 54 -4.56 20.30 4.75
CA ASP A 54 -4.77 21.75 4.83
C ASP A 54 -6.22 22.10 5.22
N SER A 55 -7.17 21.26 4.81
CA SER A 55 -8.58 21.37 5.22
C SER A 55 -9.29 20.02 5.11
N GLY A 56 -10.48 19.94 5.68
CA GLY A 56 -11.20 18.69 5.86
C GLY A 56 -10.72 17.93 7.08
N PHE A 57 -11.25 16.74 7.30
CA PHE A 57 -10.88 15.91 8.46
C PHE A 57 -11.12 14.42 8.21
N VAL A 58 -10.44 13.61 8.99
CA VAL A 58 -10.59 12.16 9.03
C VAL A 58 -11.33 11.80 10.30
N ASP A 59 -12.61 11.42 10.18
CA ASP A 59 -13.39 10.92 11.30
C ASP A 59 -13.05 9.47 11.56
N LYS A 60 -12.56 9.17 12.77
CA LYS A 60 -12.22 7.82 13.22
C LYS A 60 -13.04 7.49 14.47
N ALA A 61 -13.59 6.28 14.53
CA ALA A 61 -14.15 5.80 15.77
C ALA A 61 -13.04 5.59 16.82
N ASN A 62 -13.33 5.86 18.10
CA ASN A 62 -12.33 5.85 19.19
C ASN A 62 -11.58 4.53 19.36
N TYR A 63 -12.16 3.39 18.93
CA TYR A 63 -11.56 2.06 19.04
C TYR A 63 -10.69 1.66 17.83
N VAL A 64 -10.55 2.53 16.83
CA VAL A 64 -9.82 2.21 15.60
C VAL A 64 -8.32 2.36 15.82
N THR A 65 -7.61 1.25 15.69
CA THR A 65 -6.15 1.24 15.64
C THR A 65 -5.68 1.16 14.19
N ILE A 66 -4.65 1.92 13.85
CA ILE A 66 -4.12 2.01 12.49
C ILE A 66 -2.67 1.54 12.50
N GLY A 67 -2.36 0.61 11.59
CA GLY A 67 -1.00 0.20 11.33
C GLY A 67 -0.57 0.60 9.93
N TYR A 68 0.57 1.26 9.81
CA TYR A 68 1.10 1.74 8.55
C TYR A 68 2.47 1.14 8.23
N LEU A 69 2.58 0.54 7.05
CA LEU A 69 3.84 0.09 6.47
C LEU A 69 4.27 1.09 5.40
N PRO A 70 5.31 1.91 5.64
CA PRO A 70 5.86 2.81 4.64
C PRO A 70 6.67 2.05 3.58
N GLN A 71 6.85 2.65 2.41
CA GLN A 71 7.65 2.09 1.32
C GLN A 71 9.12 1.92 1.69
N ASP A 72 9.68 2.86 2.47
CA ASP A 72 11.04 2.79 3.01
C ASP A 72 10.98 2.13 4.39
N GLY A 73 11.57 0.95 4.51
CA GLY A 73 11.49 0.12 5.71
C GLY A 73 12.01 0.81 6.97
N ILE A 74 11.38 0.48 8.09
CA ILE A 74 11.85 0.88 9.42
C ILE A 74 13.04 -0.02 9.77
N ILE A 75 14.18 0.58 10.08
CA ILE A 75 15.36 -0.14 10.56
C ILE A 75 15.07 -0.61 11.99
N ALA A 76 14.79 -1.90 12.15
CA ALA A 76 14.72 -2.52 13.46
C ALA A 76 16.15 -2.68 14.00
N ALA A 77 16.49 -2.07 15.13
CA ALA A 77 17.84 -2.10 15.68
C ALA A 77 17.91 -2.90 16.99
N GLY A 78 18.86 -3.84 17.07
CA GLY A 78 19.37 -4.36 18.33
C GLY A 78 18.59 -5.48 19.02
N LYS A 79 17.52 -6.04 18.41
CA LYS A 79 16.77 -7.20 18.93
C LYS A 79 16.96 -8.40 17.99
N SER A 80 16.79 -9.62 18.49
CA SER A 80 16.69 -10.79 17.61
C SER A 80 15.40 -10.73 16.80
N LEU A 81 15.35 -11.46 15.68
CA LEU A 81 14.14 -11.54 14.83
C LEU A 81 12.89 -11.90 15.65
N TYR A 82 12.99 -12.92 16.50
CA TYR A 82 11.88 -13.35 17.33
C TYR A 82 11.45 -12.26 18.33
N GLN A 83 12.42 -11.63 19.03
CA GLN A 83 12.14 -10.54 19.97
C GLN A 83 11.52 -9.32 19.30
N GLU A 84 11.94 -9.02 18.08
CA GLU A 84 11.34 -7.90 17.32
C GLU A 84 9.89 -8.21 16.93
N ALA A 85 9.60 -9.43 16.50
CA ALA A 85 8.24 -9.88 16.23
C ALA A 85 7.37 -9.90 17.49
N GLU A 86 7.92 -10.38 18.61
CA GLU A 86 7.27 -10.44 19.93
C GLU A 86 6.93 -9.04 20.45
N SER A 87 7.73 -8.01 20.10
CA SER A 87 7.46 -6.62 20.50
C SER A 87 6.15 -6.07 19.94
N ALA A 88 5.52 -6.73 18.96
CA ALA A 88 4.17 -6.40 18.52
C ALA A 88 3.11 -6.62 19.63
N PHE A 89 3.43 -7.43 20.62
CA PHE A 89 2.58 -7.76 21.76
C PHE A 89 3.05 -7.13 23.07
N GLU A 90 3.90 -6.07 23.00
CA GLU A 90 4.50 -5.47 24.19
C GLU A 90 3.46 -5.02 25.24
N ASN A 91 2.34 -4.46 24.80
CA ASN A 91 1.23 -4.09 25.69
C ASN A 91 0.62 -5.33 26.37
N THR A 92 0.37 -6.40 25.64
CA THR A 92 -0.19 -7.66 26.14
C THR A 92 0.76 -8.31 27.15
N LEU A 93 2.06 -8.38 26.82
CA LEU A 93 3.10 -8.94 27.70
C LEU A 93 3.28 -8.10 28.97
N THR A 94 3.21 -6.77 28.86
CA THR A 94 3.27 -5.85 30.00
C THR A 94 2.07 -6.03 30.93
N LEU A 95 0.86 -6.22 30.39
CA LEU A 95 -0.32 -6.50 31.20
C LEU A 95 -0.21 -7.83 31.90
N THR A 96 0.27 -8.87 31.21
CA THR A 96 0.49 -10.21 31.81
C THR A 96 1.48 -10.10 32.99
N SER A 97 2.61 -9.42 32.79
CA SER A 97 3.60 -9.19 33.86
C SER A 97 3.01 -8.45 35.06
N LYS A 98 2.19 -7.41 34.82
CA LYS A 98 1.50 -6.68 35.90
C LYS A 98 0.52 -7.56 36.68
N ILE A 99 -0.20 -8.45 36.00
CA ILE A 99 -1.11 -9.40 36.64
C ILE A 99 -0.33 -10.38 37.50
N ASP A 100 0.79 -10.91 37.01
CA ASP A 100 1.64 -11.83 37.78
C ASP A 100 2.25 -11.15 39.01
N GLU A 101 2.77 -9.92 38.87
CA GLU A 101 3.28 -9.14 40.00
C GLU A 101 2.20 -8.81 41.02
N ALA A 102 1.02 -8.37 40.56
CA ALA A 102 -0.11 -8.06 41.45
C ALA A 102 -0.65 -9.30 42.14
N SER A 103 -0.70 -10.44 41.44
CA SER A 103 -1.09 -11.75 42.04
C SER A 103 -0.11 -12.18 43.11
N THR A 104 1.19 -12.01 42.89
CA THR A 104 2.23 -12.28 43.88
C THR A 104 2.07 -11.40 45.11
N LEU A 105 1.74 -10.12 44.93
CA LEU A 105 1.46 -9.19 46.01
C LEU A 105 0.21 -9.57 46.80
N LEU A 106 -0.87 -10.03 46.14
CA LEU A 106 -2.08 -10.54 46.81
C LEU A 106 -1.80 -11.65 47.79
N HIS A 107 -0.90 -12.59 47.42
CA HIS A 107 -0.51 -13.70 48.30
C HIS A 107 0.19 -13.24 49.59
N SER A 108 0.78 -12.03 49.59
CA SER A 108 1.49 -11.45 50.76
C SER A 108 0.61 -10.53 51.62
N LEU A 109 -0.59 -10.16 51.16
CA LEU A 109 -1.49 -9.24 51.83
C LEU A 109 -2.54 -9.97 52.68
N ASN A 110 -3.00 -9.26 53.72
CA ASN A 110 -4.12 -9.75 54.52
C ASN A 110 -5.43 -9.58 53.74
N THR A 111 -6.25 -10.62 53.62
CA THR A 111 -7.50 -10.68 52.88
C THR A 111 -8.54 -9.63 53.30
N ASP A 112 -8.46 -9.12 54.53
CA ASP A 112 -9.38 -8.11 55.04
C ASP A 112 -8.91 -6.65 54.82
N SER A 113 -7.76 -6.46 54.17
CA SER A 113 -7.22 -5.14 53.94
C SER A 113 -7.86 -4.47 52.73
N LYS A 114 -8.06 -3.14 52.79
CA LYS A 114 -8.56 -2.34 51.69
C LYS A 114 -7.68 -2.46 50.42
N ASN A 115 -6.37 -2.56 50.62
CA ASN A 115 -5.38 -2.73 49.51
C ASN A 115 -5.58 -4.10 48.80
N TYR A 116 -6.03 -5.13 49.47
CA TYR A 116 -6.34 -6.43 48.86
C TYR A 116 -7.45 -6.30 47.81
N TYR A 117 -8.55 -5.62 48.15
CA TYR A 117 -9.68 -5.43 47.24
C TYR A 117 -9.33 -4.49 46.07
N GLU A 118 -8.54 -3.42 46.29
CA GLU A 118 -8.09 -2.54 45.22
C GLU A 118 -7.23 -3.27 44.19
N ILE A 119 -6.29 -4.12 44.63
CA ILE A 119 -5.45 -4.92 43.71
C ILE A 119 -6.28 -5.97 42.99
N LEU A 120 -7.24 -6.62 43.65
CA LEU A 120 -8.13 -7.58 43.02
C LEU A 120 -8.97 -6.97 41.90
N GLU A 121 -9.46 -5.74 42.11
CA GLU A 121 -10.23 -5.00 41.10
C GLU A 121 -9.35 -4.61 39.89
N LEU A 122 -8.10 -4.21 40.16
CA LEU A 122 -7.12 -3.95 39.10
C LEU A 122 -6.80 -5.18 38.26
N ILE A 123 -6.55 -6.33 38.90
CA ILE A 123 -6.33 -7.61 38.18
C ILE A 123 -7.55 -7.94 37.31
N GLY A 124 -8.75 -7.88 37.86
CA GLY A 124 -9.97 -8.17 37.09
C GLY A 124 -10.21 -7.18 35.92
N THR A 125 -9.64 -5.98 36.00
CA THR A 125 -9.68 -5.01 34.87
C THR A 125 -8.68 -5.41 33.79
N TRP A 126 -7.46 -5.76 34.17
CA TRP A 126 -6.40 -6.20 33.25
C TRP A 126 -6.71 -7.57 32.60
N GLU A 127 -7.29 -8.51 33.35
CA GLU A 127 -7.75 -9.80 32.80
C GLU A 127 -8.81 -9.61 31.70
N ARG A 128 -9.77 -8.70 31.90
CA ARG A 128 -10.77 -8.37 30.88
C ARG A 128 -10.14 -7.74 29.62
N GLU A 129 -9.07 -6.96 29.77
CA GLU A 129 -8.32 -6.44 28.62
C GLU A 129 -7.58 -7.57 27.89
N LEU A 130 -7.11 -8.59 28.60
CA LEU A 130 -6.42 -9.74 28.03
C LEU A 130 -7.33 -10.82 27.46
N GLU A 131 -8.62 -10.88 27.85
CA GLU A 131 -9.57 -11.92 27.37
C GLU A 131 -9.64 -12.03 25.84
N ASN A 132 -9.34 -10.95 25.11
CA ASN A 132 -9.30 -10.95 23.65
C ASN A 132 -7.94 -11.39 23.08
N HIS A 133 -6.93 -11.64 23.92
CA HIS A 133 -5.58 -12.00 23.51
C HIS A 133 -5.22 -13.38 24.04
N ASP A 134 -5.29 -14.41 23.17
CA ASP A 134 -4.83 -15.78 23.47
C ASP A 134 -3.29 -15.79 23.68
N VAL A 135 -2.83 -15.44 24.87
CA VAL A 135 -1.38 -15.32 25.21
C VAL A 135 -0.65 -16.64 24.95
N GLU A 136 -1.27 -17.77 25.25
CA GLU A 136 -0.70 -19.11 25.06
C GLU A 136 -0.40 -19.42 23.56
N LYS A 137 -1.13 -18.81 22.64
CA LYS A 137 -0.95 -19.01 21.20
C LYS A 137 0.02 -18.02 20.55
N LEU A 138 0.54 -17.03 21.31
CA LEU A 138 1.44 -16.02 20.76
C LEU A 138 2.69 -16.60 20.09
N PRO A 139 3.43 -17.57 20.71
CA PRO A 139 4.60 -18.16 20.07
C PRO A 139 4.27 -18.80 18.73
N TYR A 140 3.18 -19.55 18.66
CA TYR A 140 2.74 -20.18 17.41
C TYR A 140 2.35 -19.16 16.34
N ARG A 141 1.67 -18.06 16.72
CA ARG A 141 1.32 -16.98 15.78
C ARG A 141 2.57 -16.30 15.25
N ILE A 142 3.56 -16.01 16.10
CA ILE A 142 4.84 -15.41 15.70
C ILE A 142 5.54 -16.30 14.69
N GLU A 143 5.73 -17.59 15.01
CA GLU A 143 6.39 -18.54 14.12
C GLU A 143 5.63 -18.69 12.80
N SER A 144 4.31 -18.83 12.83
CA SER A 144 3.47 -18.96 11.64
C SER A 144 3.60 -17.78 10.69
N VAL A 145 3.61 -16.53 11.22
CA VAL A 145 3.75 -15.32 10.41
C VAL A 145 5.17 -15.21 9.85
N LEU A 146 6.20 -15.47 10.66
CA LEU A 146 7.60 -15.41 10.22
C LEU A 146 7.89 -16.46 9.14
N HIS A 147 7.46 -17.71 9.33
CA HIS A 147 7.61 -18.75 8.32
C HIS A 147 6.86 -18.43 7.02
N GLY A 148 5.64 -17.89 7.14
CA GLY A 148 4.86 -17.45 5.97
C GLY A 148 5.54 -16.37 5.15
N LEU A 149 6.33 -15.50 5.78
CA LEU A 149 7.13 -14.47 5.13
C LEU A 149 8.51 -14.98 4.67
N GLY A 150 8.79 -16.28 4.84
CA GLY A 150 9.96 -16.95 4.31
C GLY A 150 11.17 -17.03 5.26
N PHE A 151 11.01 -16.73 6.55
CA PHE A 151 12.06 -16.94 7.55
C PHE A 151 12.15 -18.39 7.97
N GLU A 152 13.37 -18.85 8.19
CA GLU A 152 13.64 -20.19 8.68
C GLU A 152 13.80 -20.21 10.22
N GLN A 153 13.68 -21.40 10.83
CA GLN A 153 13.88 -21.56 12.26
C GLN A 153 15.27 -21.11 12.72
N SER A 154 16.27 -21.26 11.86
CA SER A 154 17.66 -20.80 12.07
C SER A 154 17.78 -19.28 12.18
N ASP A 155 16.83 -18.53 11.60
CA ASP A 155 16.85 -17.08 11.56
C ASP A 155 16.30 -16.43 12.84
N MET A 156 15.51 -17.16 13.63
CA MET A 156 14.81 -16.63 14.80
C MET A 156 15.73 -15.97 15.83
N LYS A 157 16.97 -16.46 15.95
CA LYS A 157 17.98 -15.95 16.90
C LYS A 157 18.91 -14.89 16.29
N LYS A 158 18.89 -14.69 14.98
CA LYS A 158 19.72 -13.69 14.30
C LYS A 158 19.29 -12.27 14.68
N GLN A 159 20.25 -11.37 14.76
CA GLN A 159 19.97 -9.96 15.00
C GLN A 159 19.28 -9.34 13.77
N THR A 160 18.32 -8.47 13.99
CA THR A 160 17.61 -7.78 12.91
C THR A 160 18.52 -6.95 12.01
N SER A 161 19.65 -6.47 12.55
CA SER A 161 20.68 -5.74 11.80
C SER A 161 21.48 -6.60 10.81
N GLU A 162 21.46 -7.92 10.97
CA GLU A 162 22.15 -8.84 10.05
C GLU A 162 21.39 -9.08 8.75
N PHE A 163 20.12 -8.69 8.72
CA PHE A 163 19.25 -8.88 7.57
C PHE A 163 19.38 -7.75 6.54
N SER A 164 19.30 -8.08 5.26
CA SER A 164 19.26 -7.07 4.19
C SER A 164 17.98 -6.23 4.24
N GLY A 165 17.97 -5.05 3.60
CA GLY A 165 16.81 -4.14 3.60
C GLY A 165 15.49 -4.80 3.21
N GLY A 166 15.51 -5.71 2.22
CA GLY A 166 14.30 -6.45 1.84
C GLY A 166 13.80 -7.41 2.92
N TRP A 167 14.70 -8.04 3.67
CA TRP A 167 14.35 -8.86 4.83
C TRP A 167 13.87 -8.02 6.02
N GLN A 168 14.47 -6.85 6.24
CA GLN A 168 14.00 -5.91 7.26
C GLN A 168 12.56 -5.43 6.97
N MET A 169 12.22 -5.23 5.69
CA MET A 169 10.84 -4.92 5.30
C MET A 169 9.88 -6.08 5.65
N ARG A 170 10.31 -7.34 5.44
CA ARG A 170 9.52 -8.50 5.86
C ARG A 170 9.32 -8.57 7.38
N ILE A 171 10.34 -8.19 8.17
CA ILE A 171 10.22 -8.07 9.64
C ILE A 171 9.17 -7.01 10.00
N ALA A 172 9.20 -5.86 9.35
CA ALA A 172 8.21 -4.80 9.57
C ALA A 172 6.78 -5.26 9.21
N ILE A 173 6.61 -6.00 8.11
CA ILE A 173 5.34 -6.62 7.73
C ILE A 173 4.90 -7.61 8.82
N ALA A 174 5.79 -8.51 9.28
CA ALA A 174 5.47 -9.47 10.33
C ALA A 174 4.96 -8.79 11.59
N LYS A 175 5.70 -7.79 12.08
CA LYS A 175 5.33 -7.02 13.27
C LYS A 175 3.96 -6.35 13.12
N LEU A 176 3.70 -5.76 11.96
CA LEU A 176 2.43 -5.10 11.67
C LEU A 176 1.25 -6.09 11.62
N LEU A 177 1.44 -7.25 10.99
CA LEU A 177 0.42 -8.30 10.93
C LEU A 177 0.13 -8.90 12.31
N LEU A 178 1.16 -9.07 13.14
CA LEU A 178 1.03 -9.57 14.51
C LEU A 178 0.29 -8.59 15.41
N ALA A 179 0.56 -7.29 15.29
CA ALA A 179 -0.14 -6.25 16.03
C ALA A 179 -1.64 -6.19 15.71
N SER A 180 -2.06 -6.73 14.57
CA SER A 180 -3.47 -6.88 14.16
C SER A 180 -4.33 -5.61 14.31
N PRO A 181 -3.93 -4.44 13.78
CA PRO A 181 -4.70 -3.20 13.89
C PRO A 181 -6.04 -3.28 13.15
N SER A 182 -7.00 -2.42 13.52
CA SER A 182 -8.32 -2.36 12.87
C SER A 182 -8.25 -1.96 11.40
N LEU A 183 -7.24 -1.16 11.02
CA LEU A 183 -6.93 -0.78 9.64
C LEU A 183 -5.45 -0.99 9.35
N LEU A 184 -5.15 -1.81 8.34
CA LEU A 184 -3.82 -1.97 7.76
C LEU A 184 -3.66 -1.04 6.56
N LEU A 185 -2.61 -0.22 6.58
CA LEU A 185 -2.17 0.64 5.48
C LEU A 185 -0.84 0.09 4.95
N LEU A 186 -0.85 -0.43 3.73
CA LEU A 186 0.31 -1.10 3.13
C LEU A 186 0.75 -0.35 1.86
N ASP A 187 1.97 0.20 1.89
CA ASP A 187 2.56 0.87 0.72
C ASP A 187 3.57 -0.06 0.05
N GLU A 188 3.22 -0.63 -1.11
CA GLU A 188 4.01 -1.55 -1.93
C GLU A 188 4.55 -2.78 -1.15
N PRO A 189 3.72 -3.54 -0.42
CA PRO A 189 4.19 -4.63 0.43
C PRO A 189 4.79 -5.80 -0.35
N THR A 190 4.52 -5.91 -1.65
CA THR A 190 4.96 -7.02 -2.51
C THR A 190 6.37 -6.87 -3.07
N ASN A 191 6.95 -5.66 -3.05
CA ASN A 191 8.23 -5.35 -3.71
C ASN A 191 9.43 -6.20 -3.23
N HIS A 192 9.40 -6.67 -1.98
CA HIS A 192 10.50 -7.41 -1.36
C HIS A 192 10.14 -8.89 -1.07
N LEU A 193 8.98 -9.34 -1.54
CA LEU A 193 8.52 -10.71 -1.36
C LEU A 193 8.84 -11.55 -2.60
N ASP A 194 9.16 -12.81 -2.39
CA ASP A 194 9.13 -13.82 -3.44
C ASP A 194 7.68 -14.31 -3.66
N ILE A 195 7.47 -15.07 -4.73
CA ILE A 195 6.14 -15.54 -5.12
C ILE A 195 5.45 -16.33 -4.01
N ILE A 196 6.21 -17.12 -3.24
CA ILE A 196 5.67 -17.97 -2.17
C ILE A 196 5.19 -17.10 -1.01
N SER A 197 6.05 -16.18 -0.53
CA SER A 197 5.71 -15.23 0.55
C SER A 197 4.60 -14.26 0.13
N GLN A 198 4.57 -13.83 -1.14
CA GLN A 198 3.51 -12.99 -1.68
C GLN A 198 2.16 -13.72 -1.65
N HIS A 199 2.11 -14.97 -2.11
CA HIS A 199 0.88 -15.77 -2.10
C HIS A 199 0.40 -16.05 -0.66
N TRP A 200 1.33 -16.30 0.26
CA TRP A 200 1.00 -16.43 1.67
C TRP A 200 0.40 -15.14 2.24
N LEU A 201 1.03 -13.97 1.98
CA LEU A 201 0.54 -12.67 2.42
C LEU A 201 -0.86 -12.39 1.87
N GLU A 202 -1.10 -12.67 0.60
CA GLU A 202 -2.40 -12.53 -0.04
C GLU A 202 -3.48 -13.33 0.70
N ASN A 203 -3.21 -14.63 0.98
CA ASN A 203 -4.13 -15.49 1.70
C ASN A 203 -4.35 -15.04 3.15
N TYR A 204 -3.32 -14.52 3.81
CA TYR A 204 -3.43 -13.93 5.14
C TYR A 204 -4.33 -12.69 5.14
N LEU A 205 -4.09 -11.75 4.21
CA LEU A 205 -4.86 -10.52 4.10
C LEU A 205 -6.33 -10.75 3.69
N LYS A 206 -6.61 -11.78 2.90
CA LYS A 206 -8.01 -12.18 2.58
C LYS A 206 -8.81 -12.56 3.83
N ARG A 207 -8.15 -13.19 4.81
CA ARG A 207 -8.75 -13.66 6.07
C ARG A 207 -8.62 -12.65 7.22
N TYR A 208 -7.91 -11.55 7.00
CA TYR A 208 -7.68 -10.55 8.03
C TYR A 208 -8.99 -9.97 8.55
N GLU A 209 -9.15 -9.83 9.86
CA GLU A 209 -10.42 -9.40 10.45
C GLU A 209 -10.67 -7.88 10.33
N GLY A 210 -9.61 -7.07 10.31
CA GLY A 210 -9.66 -5.63 10.09
C GLY A 210 -9.80 -5.25 8.62
N ALA A 211 -9.85 -3.95 8.34
CA ALA A 211 -9.80 -3.41 6.99
C ALA A 211 -8.35 -3.38 6.46
N VAL A 212 -8.20 -3.45 5.15
CA VAL A 212 -6.91 -3.34 4.45
C VAL A 212 -7.02 -2.32 3.34
N LEU A 213 -6.14 -1.34 3.34
CA LEU A 213 -5.91 -0.42 2.24
C LEU A 213 -4.48 -0.62 1.73
N VAL A 214 -4.35 -1.03 0.49
CA VAL A 214 -3.05 -1.40 -0.10
C VAL A 214 -2.77 -0.62 -1.37
N VAL A 215 -1.54 -0.11 -1.48
CA VAL A 215 -0.94 0.37 -2.72
C VAL A 215 -0.09 -0.75 -3.27
N SER A 216 -0.27 -1.13 -4.51
CA SER A 216 0.61 -2.09 -5.20
C SER A 216 0.61 -1.85 -6.71
N HIS A 217 1.76 -2.15 -7.34
CA HIS A 217 1.88 -2.21 -8.79
C HIS A 217 1.53 -3.60 -9.36
N ASP A 218 1.34 -4.60 -8.51
CA ASP A 218 0.93 -5.94 -8.90
C ASP A 218 -0.59 -6.00 -9.09
N ARG A 219 -1.02 -6.03 -10.36
CA ARG A 219 -2.44 -6.06 -10.74
C ARG A 219 -3.13 -7.35 -10.28
N ALA A 220 -2.42 -8.48 -10.35
CA ALA A 220 -2.98 -9.78 -9.97
C ALA A 220 -3.25 -9.81 -8.46
N PHE A 221 -2.31 -9.30 -7.66
CA PHE A 221 -2.47 -9.16 -6.22
C PHE A 221 -3.67 -8.28 -5.86
N LEU A 222 -3.83 -7.12 -6.53
CA LEU A 222 -4.96 -6.23 -6.29
C LEU A 222 -6.30 -6.86 -6.69
N ASP A 223 -6.36 -7.59 -7.81
CA ASP A 223 -7.59 -8.27 -8.26
C ASP A 223 -8.03 -9.37 -7.30
N GLU A 224 -7.08 -10.13 -6.77
CA GLU A 224 -7.35 -11.23 -5.85
C GLU A 224 -7.74 -10.76 -4.43
N LEU A 225 -7.19 -9.64 -3.98
CA LEU A 225 -7.39 -9.13 -2.62
C LEU A 225 -8.56 -8.14 -2.53
N CYS A 226 -8.64 -7.18 -3.48
CA CYS A 226 -9.44 -5.98 -3.31
C CYS A 226 -10.88 -6.14 -3.81
N LYS A 227 -11.83 -5.64 -3.04
CA LYS A 227 -13.26 -5.56 -3.37
C LYS A 227 -13.69 -4.17 -3.78
N GLN A 228 -12.86 -3.18 -3.51
CA GLN A 228 -13.01 -1.78 -3.90
C GLN A 228 -11.67 -1.24 -4.36
N THR A 229 -11.70 -0.28 -5.28
CA THR A 229 -10.52 0.42 -5.76
C THR A 229 -10.72 1.92 -5.62
N PHE A 230 -9.78 2.58 -4.95
CA PHE A 230 -9.69 4.03 -4.83
C PHE A 230 -8.68 4.53 -5.86
N GLU A 231 -9.09 5.44 -6.72
CA GLU A 231 -8.21 6.08 -7.71
C GLU A 231 -7.95 7.54 -7.31
N ILE A 232 -6.69 7.93 -7.22
CA ILE A 232 -6.32 9.33 -7.10
C ILE A 232 -5.91 9.84 -8.48
N THR A 233 -6.67 10.80 -9.01
CA THR A 233 -6.44 11.43 -10.32
C THR A 233 -6.70 12.93 -10.20
N GLN A 234 -5.70 13.76 -10.53
CA GLN A 234 -5.79 15.25 -10.44
C GLN A 234 -6.26 15.78 -9.08
N GLY A 235 -5.85 15.13 -8.01
CA GLY A 235 -6.26 15.45 -6.65
C GLY A 235 -7.66 14.92 -6.26
N ASN A 236 -8.44 14.41 -7.20
CA ASN A 236 -9.75 13.82 -6.92
C ASN A 236 -9.61 12.36 -6.50
N LEU A 237 -10.36 11.96 -5.48
CA LEU A 237 -10.47 10.58 -5.03
C LEU A 237 -11.74 9.95 -5.60
N ASN A 238 -11.58 8.99 -6.50
CA ASN A 238 -12.69 8.26 -7.10
C ASN A 238 -12.78 6.86 -6.51
N VAL A 239 -13.98 6.43 -6.17
CA VAL A 239 -14.26 5.11 -5.59
C VAL A 239 -14.92 4.22 -6.63
N TYR A 240 -14.34 3.05 -6.87
CA TYR A 240 -14.85 2.02 -7.79
C TYR A 240 -15.15 0.73 -7.04
N GLN A 241 -16.23 0.07 -7.38
CA GLN A 241 -16.56 -1.25 -6.85
C GLN A 241 -15.87 -2.33 -7.67
N GLY A 242 -15.21 -3.25 -6.99
CA GLY A 242 -14.45 -4.36 -7.60
C GLY A 242 -12.93 -4.20 -7.51
N GLY A 243 -12.20 -5.24 -7.94
CA GLY A 243 -10.75 -5.27 -8.03
C GLY A 243 -10.20 -4.41 -9.17
N TYR A 244 -8.89 -4.54 -9.41
CA TYR A 244 -8.16 -3.70 -10.38
C TYR A 244 -8.70 -3.83 -11.81
N SER A 245 -8.98 -5.03 -12.29
CA SER A 245 -9.54 -5.26 -13.64
C SER A 245 -10.93 -4.63 -13.83
N CYS A 246 -11.74 -4.61 -12.77
CA CYS A 246 -13.04 -3.96 -12.79
C CYS A 246 -12.89 -2.43 -12.84
N PHE A 247 -11.99 -1.90 -12.02
CA PHE A 247 -11.59 -0.49 -12.03
C PHE A 247 -11.10 -0.06 -13.44
N GLU A 248 -10.19 -0.81 -14.07
CA GLU A 248 -9.62 -0.46 -15.39
C GLU A 248 -10.73 -0.28 -16.44
N LYS A 249 -11.70 -1.18 -16.46
CA LYS A 249 -12.86 -1.09 -17.36
C LYS A 249 -13.74 0.14 -17.08
N GLN A 250 -14.05 0.38 -15.79
CA GLN A 250 -14.91 1.50 -15.40
C GLN A 250 -14.22 2.84 -15.61
N SER A 251 -12.92 2.96 -15.26
CA SER A 251 -12.11 4.15 -15.49
C SER A 251 -12.02 4.49 -16.97
N LYS A 252 -11.81 3.50 -17.85
CA LYS A 252 -11.80 3.70 -19.30
C LYS A 252 -13.14 4.25 -19.80
N ILE A 253 -14.26 3.66 -19.40
CA ILE A 253 -15.60 4.16 -19.76
C ILE A 253 -15.80 5.60 -19.30
N ARG A 254 -15.40 5.91 -18.05
CA ARG A 254 -15.48 7.27 -17.49
C ARG A 254 -14.63 8.27 -18.27
N LYS A 255 -13.39 7.90 -18.63
CA LYS A 255 -12.51 8.74 -19.47
C LYS A 255 -13.14 8.98 -20.86
N ASP A 256 -13.68 7.95 -21.49
CA ASP A 256 -14.35 8.10 -22.78
C ASP A 256 -15.57 9.04 -22.71
N HIS A 257 -16.36 8.94 -21.62
CA HIS A 257 -17.46 9.86 -21.39
C HIS A 257 -16.96 11.30 -21.19
N LEU A 258 -15.91 11.51 -20.38
CA LEU A 258 -15.33 12.82 -20.15
C LEU A 258 -14.84 13.45 -21.45
N ILE A 259 -14.13 12.69 -22.29
CA ILE A 259 -13.64 13.14 -23.60
C ILE A 259 -14.80 13.53 -24.53
N ARG A 260 -15.90 12.75 -24.54
CA ARG A 260 -17.08 13.08 -25.33
C ARG A 260 -17.76 14.37 -24.84
N SER A 261 -17.93 14.52 -23.54
CA SER A 261 -18.51 15.70 -22.91
C SER A 261 -17.67 16.95 -23.20
N PHE A 262 -16.35 16.85 -23.08
CA PHE A 262 -15.42 17.92 -23.42
C PHE A 262 -15.56 18.35 -24.90
N LYS A 263 -15.52 17.36 -25.84
CA LYS A 263 -15.68 17.66 -27.26
C LYS A 263 -17.03 18.31 -27.56
N SER A 264 -18.10 17.91 -26.87
CA SER A 264 -19.42 18.53 -27.02
C SER A 264 -19.42 19.97 -26.49
N GLN A 265 -18.85 20.18 -25.30
CA GLN A 265 -18.73 21.51 -24.70
C GLN A 265 -17.90 22.46 -25.56
N GLN A 266 -16.74 22.00 -26.09
CA GLN A 266 -15.91 22.78 -26.98
C GLN A 266 -16.65 23.22 -28.25
N LYS A 267 -17.42 22.31 -28.88
CA LYS A 267 -18.25 22.65 -30.05
C LYS A 267 -19.32 23.69 -29.71
N GLU A 268 -19.90 23.62 -28.52
CA GLU A 268 -20.92 24.59 -28.09
C GLU A 268 -20.28 25.96 -27.81
N ILE A 269 -19.14 25.99 -27.17
CA ILE A 269 -18.32 27.21 -26.95
C ILE A 269 -17.99 27.86 -28.31
N GLU A 270 -17.38 27.10 -29.22
CA GLU A 270 -17.04 27.59 -30.56
C GLU A 270 -18.25 28.15 -31.33
N ARG A 271 -19.39 27.46 -31.28
CA ARG A 271 -20.62 27.96 -31.92
C ARG A 271 -21.09 29.27 -31.32
N THR A 272 -20.98 29.40 -30.01
CA THR A 272 -21.40 30.58 -29.27
C THR A 272 -20.43 31.74 -29.54
N GLU A 273 -19.14 31.51 -29.56
CA GLU A 273 -18.11 32.50 -29.93
C GLU A 273 -18.29 32.98 -31.38
N LYS A 274 -18.46 32.06 -32.33
CA LYS A 274 -18.75 32.42 -33.75
C LYS A 274 -20.02 33.25 -33.88
N PHE A 275 -21.06 32.96 -33.07
CA PHE A 275 -22.27 33.78 -33.05
C PHE A 275 -21.99 35.19 -32.50
N ILE A 276 -21.23 35.30 -31.39
CA ILE A 276 -20.87 36.57 -30.77
C ILE A 276 -20.08 37.40 -31.77
N ASP A 277 -19.05 36.88 -32.42
CA ASP A 277 -18.21 37.57 -33.39
C ASP A 277 -19.01 38.06 -34.60
N ARG A 278 -19.89 37.22 -35.13
CA ARG A 278 -20.74 37.60 -36.30
C ARG A 278 -21.73 38.74 -36.01
N PHE A 279 -22.23 38.81 -34.76
CA PHE A 279 -23.31 39.74 -34.40
C PHE A 279 -22.87 40.88 -33.46
N ARG A 280 -21.60 40.92 -33.03
CA ARG A 280 -21.04 41.88 -32.08
C ARG A 280 -21.31 43.34 -32.43
N TYR A 281 -21.28 43.65 -33.72
CA TYR A 281 -21.46 45.02 -34.21
C TYR A 281 -22.90 45.37 -34.66
N LYS A 282 -23.87 44.46 -34.52
CA LYS A 282 -25.28 44.67 -34.92
C LYS A 282 -26.08 45.13 -33.71
N ALA A 283 -26.51 46.41 -33.70
CA ALA A 283 -27.30 47.00 -32.59
C ALA A 283 -28.59 46.21 -32.28
N SER A 284 -29.28 45.66 -33.30
CA SER A 284 -30.49 44.87 -33.15
C SER A 284 -30.26 43.52 -32.45
N LYS A 285 -29.03 43.06 -32.27
CA LYS A 285 -28.66 41.79 -31.65
C LYS A 285 -27.86 41.97 -30.35
N ALA A 286 -27.60 43.21 -29.91
CA ALA A 286 -26.76 43.54 -28.76
C ALA A 286 -27.19 42.80 -27.46
N SER A 287 -28.47 42.77 -27.16
CA SER A 287 -29.01 42.06 -25.98
C SER A 287 -28.76 40.54 -26.02
N GLN A 288 -28.95 39.92 -27.22
CA GLN A 288 -28.69 38.49 -27.40
C GLN A 288 -27.19 38.16 -27.30
N VAL A 289 -26.32 39.02 -27.81
CA VAL A 289 -24.85 38.87 -27.69
C VAL A 289 -24.43 38.96 -26.24
N GLN A 290 -24.89 39.95 -25.48
CA GLN A 290 -24.58 40.11 -24.07
C GLN A 290 -25.07 38.90 -23.23
N SER A 291 -26.29 38.40 -23.51
CA SER A 291 -26.81 37.19 -22.83
C SER A 291 -25.92 35.98 -23.07
N ARG A 292 -25.41 35.80 -24.31
CA ARG A 292 -24.51 34.68 -24.64
C ARG A 292 -23.13 34.80 -24.04
N ILE A 293 -22.56 36.01 -23.95
CA ILE A 293 -21.30 36.27 -23.23
C ILE A 293 -21.46 35.89 -21.77
N LYS A 294 -22.52 36.37 -21.11
CA LYS A 294 -22.78 36.00 -19.69
C LYS A 294 -23.03 34.49 -19.48
N ALA A 295 -23.54 33.82 -20.52
CA ALA A 295 -23.70 32.36 -20.47
C ALA A 295 -22.35 31.64 -20.59
N LEU A 296 -21.46 32.12 -21.49
CA LEU A 296 -20.09 31.59 -21.64
C LEU A 296 -19.26 31.78 -20.37
N ASP A 297 -19.35 32.95 -19.71
CA ASP A 297 -18.62 33.24 -18.48
C ASP A 297 -19.05 32.36 -17.30
N LYS A 298 -20.24 31.76 -17.37
CA LYS A 298 -20.78 30.84 -16.34
C LYS A 298 -20.46 29.36 -16.61
N ILE A 299 -19.90 29.04 -17.78
CA ILE A 299 -19.57 27.65 -18.12
C ILE A 299 -18.31 27.24 -17.37
N GLU A 300 -18.43 26.30 -16.48
CA GLU A 300 -17.28 25.58 -15.91
C GLU A 300 -16.64 24.73 -17.01
N ARG A 301 -15.42 25.07 -17.37
CA ARG A 301 -14.71 24.34 -18.44
C ARG A 301 -14.26 22.98 -17.92
N ILE A 302 -14.60 21.94 -18.66
CA ILE A 302 -14.11 20.58 -18.40
C ILE A 302 -12.63 20.56 -18.73
N GLU A 303 -11.79 20.24 -17.74
CA GLU A 303 -10.36 20.01 -17.93
C GLU A 303 -10.14 18.52 -18.21
N ILE A 304 -9.44 18.20 -19.27
CA ILE A 304 -8.99 16.83 -19.58
C ILE A 304 -7.49 16.77 -19.31
N GLU A 305 -7.06 15.68 -18.64
CA GLU A 305 -5.64 15.33 -18.68
C GLU A 305 -5.23 15.16 -20.16
N THR A 306 -4.40 16.09 -20.64
CA THR A 306 -3.56 15.74 -21.79
C THR A 306 -2.65 14.63 -21.29
N GLU A 307 -2.81 13.42 -21.83
CA GLU A 307 -1.84 12.35 -21.61
C GLU A 307 -0.46 13.00 -21.79
N GLU A 308 0.37 12.98 -20.73
CA GLU A 308 1.75 13.41 -20.85
C GLU A 308 2.30 12.67 -22.06
N ASN A 309 2.73 13.42 -23.08
CA ASN A 309 3.25 12.87 -24.31
C ASN A 309 4.25 11.79 -23.94
N SER A 310 3.86 10.53 -24.09
CA SER A 310 4.77 9.42 -23.88
C SER A 310 5.95 9.68 -24.79
N ILE A 311 7.15 9.82 -24.21
CA ILE A 311 8.36 10.01 -24.99
C ILE A 311 8.51 8.75 -25.85
N ALA A 312 8.04 8.84 -27.09
CA ALA A 312 8.25 7.78 -28.06
C ALA A 312 9.69 7.87 -28.55
N PHE A 313 10.54 7.01 -28.06
CA PHE A 313 11.86 6.82 -28.65
C PHE A 313 11.97 5.38 -29.15
N SER A 314 12.67 5.19 -30.26
CA SER A 314 13.07 3.88 -30.76
C SER A 314 14.58 3.76 -30.69
N PHE A 315 15.07 2.67 -30.14
CA PHE A 315 16.48 2.38 -30.24
C PHE A 315 16.87 2.12 -31.71
N PRO A 316 18.05 2.56 -32.13
CA PRO A 316 18.55 2.16 -33.44
C PRO A 316 18.64 0.63 -33.51
N PRO A 317 18.41 0.01 -34.69
CA PRO A 317 18.48 -1.43 -34.82
C PRO A 317 19.86 -1.91 -34.40
N ALA A 318 19.89 -2.82 -33.41
CA ALA A 318 21.13 -3.43 -32.97
C ALA A 318 21.75 -4.26 -34.10
N PRO A 319 23.10 -4.32 -34.20
CA PRO A 319 23.76 -5.21 -35.13
C PRO A 319 23.31 -6.66 -34.87
N ARG A 320 23.16 -7.45 -35.92
CA ARG A 320 22.75 -8.84 -35.82
C ARG A 320 23.77 -9.65 -35.05
N SER A 321 23.39 -10.18 -33.89
CA SER A 321 24.17 -11.15 -33.12
C SER A 321 24.18 -12.52 -33.79
N GLY A 322 25.10 -13.39 -33.41
CA GLY A 322 25.08 -14.81 -33.75
C GLY A 322 23.78 -15.52 -33.31
N GLN A 323 23.60 -16.77 -33.71
CA GLN A 323 22.44 -17.58 -33.27
C GLN A 323 22.50 -17.87 -31.79
N THR A 324 23.62 -18.33 -31.27
CA THR A 324 23.89 -18.47 -29.82
C THR A 324 24.49 -17.17 -29.33
N ILE A 325 23.85 -16.57 -28.32
CA ILE A 325 24.28 -15.30 -27.73
C ILE A 325 25.18 -15.57 -26.52
N ILE A 326 24.78 -16.52 -25.68
CA ILE A 326 25.48 -16.88 -24.45
C ILE A 326 25.41 -18.39 -24.28
N GLU A 327 26.55 -18.97 -23.93
CA GLU A 327 26.69 -20.37 -23.56
C GLU A 327 27.48 -20.46 -22.26
N LEU A 328 26.83 -20.99 -21.23
CA LEU A 328 27.40 -21.22 -19.92
C LEU A 328 27.53 -22.74 -19.74
N GLU A 329 28.72 -23.22 -19.49
CA GLU A 329 28.99 -24.63 -19.22
C GLU A 329 29.56 -24.80 -17.83
N ASN A 330 28.90 -25.63 -17.00
CA ASN A 330 29.37 -25.98 -15.65
C ASN A 330 29.71 -24.74 -14.79
N LEU A 331 28.93 -23.67 -14.93
CA LEU A 331 29.14 -22.44 -14.18
C LEU A 331 28.99 -22.68 -12.68
N CYS A 332 30.04 -22.32 -11.92
CA CYS A 332 30.04 -22.33 -10.47
C CYS A 332 30.35 -20.93 -9.94
N LYS A 333 29.61 -20.46 -8.95
CA LYS A 333 29.85 -19.18 -8.26
C LYS A 333 29.69 -19.32 -6.78
N SER A 334 30.68 -18.89 -6.02
CA SER A 334 30.68 -18.85 -4.56
C SER A 334 31.02 -17.45 -4.05
N TYR A 335 30.53 -17.11 -2.85
CA TYR A 335 30.91 -15.93 -2.08
C TYR A 335 31.43 -16.40 -0.71
N GLY A 336 32.74 -16.40 -0.52
CA GLY A 336 33.36 -17.08 0.64
C GLY A 336 33.02 -18.57 0.61
N ASP A 337 32.51 -19.09 1.73
CA ASP A 337 32.13 -20.50 1.86
C ASP A 337 30.74 -20.82 1.28
N LEU A 338 29.96 -19.80 0.93
CA LEU A 338 28.59 -19.96 0.40
C LEU A 338 28.64 -20.23 -1.10
N LYS A 339 28.30 -21.44 -1.50
CA LYS A 339 28.10 -21.80 -2.91
C LYS A 339 26.71 -21.36 -3.36
N VAL A 340 26.66 -20.44 -4.35
CA VAL A 340 25.40 -19.85 -4.84
C VAL A 340 24.93 -20.49 -6.14
N ILE A 341 25.86 -20.84 -7.01
CA ILE A 341 25.60 -21.53 -8.29
C ILE A 341 26.52 -22.70 -8.39
N GLU A 342 25.98 -23.89 -8.64
CA GLU A 342 26.73 -25.12 -8.85
C GLU A 342 26.32 -25.75 -10.19
N ASN A 343 27.34 -25.98 -11.06
CA ASN A 343 27.21 -26.70 -12.35
C ASN A 343 26.04 -26.21 -13.23
N ALA A 344 25.78 -24.90 -13.28
CA ALA A 344 24.75 -24.36 -14.15
C ALA A 344 25.21 -24.41 -15.63
N THR A 345 24.45 -25.10 -16.47
CA THR A 345 24.63 -25.11 -17.92
C THR A 345 23.41 -24.50 -18.57
N ILE A 346 23.62 -23.40 -19.29
CA ILE A 346 22.54 -22.63 -19.90
C ILE A 346 23.00 -22.16 -21.28
N ARG A 347 22.15 -22.33 -22.28
CA ARG A 347 22.37 -21.80 -23.63
C ARG A 347 21.25 -20.83 -23.97
N ILE A 348 21.57 -19.62 -24.41
CA ILE A 348 20.66 -18.58 -24.78
C ILE A 348 20.83 -18.26 -26.25
N GLU A 349 19.76 -18.39 -27.01
CA GLU A 349 19.71 -18.09 -28.42
C GLU A 349 19.10 -16.73 -28.72
N ARG A 350 19.35 -16.21 -29.90
CA ARG A 350 18.79 -14.92 -30.32
C ARG A 350 17.26 -14.97 -30.40
N GLY A 351 16.61 -14.10 -29.66
CA GLY A 351 15.14 -13.98 -29.60
C GLY A 351 14.52 -14.68 -28.40
N ASP A 352 15.31 -15.42 -27.61
CA ASP A 352 14.81 -16.04 -26.39
C ASP A 352 14.35 -14.99 -25.37
N ARG A 353 13.29 -15.35 -24.66
CA ARG A 353 12.77 -14.60 -23.52
C ARG A 353 12.79 -15.51 -22.32
N LEU A 354 13.73 -15.27 -21.42
CA LEU A 354 13.94 -16.10 -20.23
C LEU A 354 13.41 -15.42 -18.98
N ALA A 355 12.67 -16.15 -18.16
CA ALA A 355 12.25 -15.72 -16.84
C ALA A 355 13.02 -16.52 -15.78
N MET A 356 13.68 -15.82 -14.84
CA MET A 356 14.33 -16.43 -13.69
C MET A 356 13.40 -16.39 -12.48
N VAL A 357 12.96 -17.56 -12.03
CA VAL A 357 12.05 -17.71 -10.89
C VAL A 357 12.74 -18.49 -9.77
N GLY A 358 12.48 -18.14 -8.53
CA GLY A 358 13.03 -18.82 -7.35
C GLY A 358 12.90 -17.98 -6.10
N ALA A 359 13.16 -18.58 -4.93
CA ALA A 359 13.15 -17.92 -3.64
C ALA A 359 14.18 -16.77 -3.56
N ASN A 360 14.00 -15.86 -2.61
CA ASN A 360 14.99 -14.82 -2.36
C ASN A 360 16.28 -15.45 -1.80
N GLY A 361 17.43 -14.99 -2.30
CA GLY A 361 18.72 -15.62 -1.97
C GLY A 361 19.14 -16.78 -2.89
N ALA A 362 18.26 -17.32 -3.74
CA ALA A 362 18.56 -18.44 -4.64
C ALA A 362 19.56 -18.14 -5.78
N GLY A 363 20.20 -16.97 -5.80
CA GLY A 363 21.24 -16.64 -6.77
C GLY A 363 20.75 -16.02 -8.09
N LYS A 364 19.47 -15.63 -8.23
CA LYS A 364 18.93 -15.00 -9.45
C LYS A 364 19.74 -13.80 -9.93
N SER A 365 19.98 -12.85 -9.03
CA SER A 365 20.78 -11.64 -9.34
C SER A 365 22.25 -11.95 -9.59
N THR A 366 22.79 -13.01 -8.96
CA THR A 366 24.15 -13.49 -9.21
C THR A 366 24.27 -14.04 -10.62
N LEU A 367 23.32 -14.87 -11.06
CA LEU A 367 23.30 -15.40 -12.41
C LEU A 367 23.15 -14.27 -13.44
N ALA A 368 22.22 -13.34 -13.22
CA ALA A 368 22.06 -12.18 -14.09
C ALA A 368 23.34 -11.35 -14.23
N LYS A 369 24.07 -11.11 -13.12
CA LYS A 369 25.36 -10.39 -13.13
C LYS A 369 26.49 -11.15 -13.83
N VAL A 370 26.45 -12.47 -13.82
CA VAL A 370 27.45 -13.29 -14.53
C VAL A 370 27.19 -13.29 -16.03
N VAL A 371 25.92 -13.18 -16.44
CA VAL A 371 25.49 -13.15 -17.84
C VAL A 371 25.70 -11.76 -18.46
N ALA A 372 25.56 -10.68 -17.68
CA ALA A 372 25.72 -9.28 -18.12
C ALA A 372 27.20 -8.86 -18.18
#